data_829ab4f361d4dfac946984dae604591d
#
_entry.id   829ab4f361d4dfac946984dae604591d
#
_cell.length_a   1.000
_cell.length_b   1.000
_cell.length_c   1.000
_cell.angle_alpha   90.00
_cell.angle_beta   90.00
_cell.angle_gamma   90.00
#
_symmetry.space_group_name_H-M   'P 1'
#
loop_
_entity.id
_entity.type
_entity.pdbx_description
1 polymer ?
#
loop_
_entity_poly.entity_id
_entity_poly.type
_entity_poly.pdbx_seq_one_letter_code
_entity_poly.pdbx_strand_id
1 'polypeptide(L)'
;MNRPVCRIDIEMLLAQYTSLTESIENLDTAILQVAESERYKKAKDTLNTFRGIDTLSAMTIIAEIGDIRRFAHPRQLTSYIGLDVAEYSSGGKERKKGITKTGNKHVRTILTESCQTASRPPILSKRIKRSRAGQPQAVVDIADRCMNRLHKKATRMLYAGKHKNKIKTACAREMLGFIWEALRLAA
;
A
#
# COMPACT_ATOMS: atom_id res chain seq x y z
N MET A 1 -3.78 -47.24 7.58
CA MET A 1 -2.31 -47.27 7.59
C MET A 1 -1.81 -46.05 8.40
N ASN A 2 -1.53 -46.27 9.66
CA ASN A 2 -1.01 -45.22 10.55
C ASN A 2 0.50 -45.16 10.34
N ARG A 3 1.01 -44.21 9.55
CA ARG A 3 2.46 -44.01 9.36
C ARG A 3 2.96 -43.12 10.48
N PRO A 4 3.69 -43.66 11.51
CA PRO A 4 4.15 -42.88 12.66
C PRO A 4 5.03 -41.70 12.26
N VAL A 5 5.81 -41.83 11.18
CA VAL A 5 6.65 -40.74 10.65
C VAL A 5 5.80 -39.52 10.20
N CYS A 6 4.69 -39.77 9.47
CA CYS A 6 3.82 -38.66 9.04
C CYS A 6 3.17 -37.90 10.22
N ARG A 7 2.95 -38.57 11.35
CA ARG A 7 2.39 -37.94 12.55
C ARG A 7 3.40 -37.02 13.20
N ILE A 8 4.65 -37.46 13.32
CA ILE A 8 5.77 -36.66 13.86
C ILE A 8 5.97 -35.41 12.99
N ASP A 9 6.00 -35.56 11.66
CA ASP A 9 6.16 -34.44 10.73
C ASP A 9 5.02 -33.41 10.89
N ILE A 10 3.77 -33.87 11.02
CA ILE A 10 2.62 -32.99 11.23
C ILE A 10 2.70 -32.27 12.57
N GLU A 11 3.07 -32.96 13.65
CA GLU A 11 3.23 -32.36 14.98
C GLU A 11 4.34 -31.28 14.98
N MET A 12 5.47 -31.55 14.31
CA MET A 12 6.55 -30.56 14.13
C MET A 12 6.10 -29.34 13.33
N LEU A 13 5.38 -29.54 12.21
CA LEU A 13 4.86 -28.43 11.39
C LEU A 13 3.84 -27.59 12.15
N LEU A 14 2.97 -28.21 12.94
CA LEU A 14 2.02 -27.51 13.80
C LEU A 14 2.73 -26.68 14.88
N ALA A 15 3.75 -27.25 15.52
CA ALA A 15 4.55 -26.51 16.51
C ALA A 15 5.25 -25.31 15.89
N GLN A 16 5.84 -25.45 14.70
CA GLN A 16 6.45 -24.34 13.96
C GLN A 16 5.40 -23.29 13.56
N TYR A 17 4.24 -23.71 13.07
CA TYR A 17 3.16 -22.81 12.72
C TYR A 17 2.70 -21.96 13.92
N THR A 18 2.50 -22.61 15.08
CA THR A 18 2.10 -21.92 16.32
C THR A 18 3.16 -20.92 16.75
N SER A 19 4.43 -21.33 16.80
CA SER A 19 5.54 -20.44 17.18
C SER A 19 5.71 -19.25 16.25
N LEU A 20 5.56 -19.46 14.94
CA LEU A 20 5.61 -18.36 13.96
C LEU A 20 4.41 -17.41 14.09
N THR A 21 3.22 -17.94 14.37
CA THR A 21 2.01 -17.13 14.57
C THR A 21 2.17 -16.25 15.80
N GLU A 22 2.60 -16.80 16.93
CA GLU A 22 2.90 -16.03 18.14
C GLU A 22 3.96 -14.95 17.92
N SER A 23 5.02 -15.29 17.15
CA SER A 23 6.06 -14.33 16.81
C SER A 23 5.54 -13.17 15.97
N ILE A 24 4.63 -13.43 15.00
CA ILE A 24 3.98 -12.40 14.18
C ILE A 24 3.12 -11.50 15.07
N GLU A 25 2.29 -12.06 15.95
CA GLU A 25 1.42 -11.30 16.85
C GLU A 25 2.23 -10.38 17.80
N ASN A 26 3.36 -10.90 18.32
CA ASN A 26 4.27 -10.12 19.14
C ASN A 26 4.91 -8.96 18.37
N LEU A 27 5.37 -9.20 17.12
CA LEU A 27 5.92 -8.17 16.26
C LEU A 27 4.88 -7.12 15.88
N ASP A 28 3.67 -7.55 15.52
CA ASP A 28 2.57 -6.63 15.20
C ASP A 28 2.25 -5.72 16.40
N THR A 29 2.21 -6.30 17.61
CA THR A 29 1.99 -5.54 18.84
C THR A 29 3.12 -4.51 19.07
N ALA A 30 4.37 -4.91 18.90
CA ALA A 30 5.50 -4.00 19.03
C ALA A 30 5.46 -2.87 17.98
N ILE A 31 5.11 -3.18 16.72
CA ILE A 31 4.96 -2.16 15.66
C ILE A 31 3.84 -1.18 16.02
N LEU A 32 2.71 -1.66 16.53
CA LEU A 32 1.60 -0.79 16.96
C LEU A 32 2.01 0.15 18.09
N GLN A 33 2.81 -0.31 19.06
CA GLN A 33 3.37 0.53 20.12
C GLN A 33 4.31 1.62 19.56
N VAL A 34 5.24 1.23 18.69
CA VAL A 34 6.16 2.18 18.04
C VAL A 34 5.41 3.20 17.18
N ALA A 35 4.32 2.79 16.54
CA ALA A 35 3.48 3.64 15.70
C ALA A 35 2.83 4.82 16.46
N GLU A 36 2.65 4.69 17.78
CA GLU A 36 2.13 5.77 18.64
C GLU A 36 3.22 6.73 19.14
N SER A 37 4.49 6.45 18.85
CA SER A 37 5.58 7.37 19.22
C SER A 37 5.47 8.69 18.44
N GLU A 38 5.91 9.79 19.04
CA GLU A 38 5.88 11.15 18.48
C GLU A 38 6.46 11.21 17.07
N ARG A 39 7.53 10.45 16.84
CA ARG A 39 8.24 10.37 15.56
C ARG A 39 7.36 9.87 14.40
N TYR A 40 6.50 8.90 14.65
CA TYR A 40 5.77 8.20 13.58
C TYR A 40 4.27 8.52 13.55
N LYS A 41 3.72 8.95 14.68
CA LYS A 41 2.28 9.15 14.86
C LYS A 41 1.66 10.02 13.77
N LYS A 42 2.24 11.17 13.50
CA LYS A 42 1.70 12.12 12.51
C LYS A 42 1.67 11.54 11.10
N ALA A 43 2.75 10.90 10.67
CA ALA A 43 2.82 10.28 9.34
C ALA A 43 1.91 9.05 9.23
N LYS A 44 1.88 8.20 10.27
CA LYS A 44 0.99 7.03 10.36
C LYS A 44 -0.48 7.45 10.31
N ASP A 45 -0.88 8.44 11.10
CA ASP A 45 -2.25 8.93 11.13
C ASP A 45 -2.66 9.53 9.78
N THR A 46 -1.77 10.28 9.14
CA THR A 46 -1.96 10.78 7.76
C THR A 46 -2.23 9.63 6.78
N LEU A 47 -1.43 8.57 6.79
CA LEU A 47 -1.60 7.42 5.90
C LEU A 47 -2.86 6.62 6.20
N ASN A 48 -3.27 6.51 7.47
CA ASN A 48 -4.49 5.83 7.87
C ASN A 48 -5.79 6.51 7.39
N THR A 49 -5.72 7.75 6.90
CA THR A 49 -6.86 8.43 6.24
C THR A 49 -7.19 7.83 4.88
N PHE A 50 -6.23 7.15 4.24
CA PHE A 50 -6.41 6.54 2.92
C PHE A 50 -7.12 5.19 3.00
N ARG A 51 -8.02 4.97 2.06
CA ARG A 51 -8.72 3.68 1.96
C ARG A 51 -7.74 2.57 1.59
N GLY A 52 -7.76 1.50 2.40
CA GLY A 52 -6.93 0.31 2.17
C GLY A 52 -5.56 0.34 2.84
N ILE A 53 -5.21 1.43 3.55
CA ILE A 53 -4.01 1.50 4.37
C ILE A 53 -4.42 1.39 5.84
N ASP A 54 -3.88 0.41 6.54
CA ASP A 54 -3.97 0.24 7.99
C ASP A 54 -2.65 0.64 8.67
N THR A 55 -2.58 0.51 9.99
CA THR A 55 -1.40 0.95 10.75
C THR A 55 -0.14 0.17 10.38
N LEU A 56 -0.22 -1.14 10.20
CA LEU A 56 0.95 -1.95 9.82
C LEU A 56 1.44 -1.59 8.42
N SER A 57 0.51 -1.45 7.46
CA SER A 57 0.82 -0.98 6.11
C SER A 57 1.43 0.43 6.11
N ALA A 58 0.89 1.33 6.94
CA ALA A 58 1.41 2.69 7.08
C ALA A 58 2.84 2.70 7.63
N MET A 59 3.11 1.92 8.68
CA MET A 59 4.44 1.80 9.27
C MET A 59 5.45 1.21 8.30
N THR A 60 5.07 0.18 7.53
CA THR A 60 5.92 -0.37 6.48
C THR A 60 6.24 0.68 5.42
N ILE A 61 5.24 1.44 4.96
CA ILE A 61 5.45 2.52 3.97
C ILE A 61 6.41 3.57 4.53
N ILE A 62 6.26 3.99 5.78
CA ILE A 62 7.11 4.98 6.43
C ILE A 62 8.54 4.47 6.58
N ALA A 63 8.72 3.23 7.05
CA ALA A 63 10.03 2.62 7.23
C ALA A 63 10.81 2.49 5.91
N GLU A 64 10.13 2.09 4.85
CA GLU A 64 10.73 1.84 3.54
C GLU A 64 10.98 3.13 2.73
N ILE A 65 10.13 4.13 2.88
CA ILE A 65 10.30 5.43 2.20
C ILE A 65 11.30 6.32 2.96
N GLY A 66 11.32 6.24 4.29
CA GLY A 66 12.10 7.17 5.12
C GLY A 66 11.59 8.60 5.02
N ASP A 67 12.49 9.57 4.87
CA ASP A 67 12.10 10.98 4.76
C ASP A 67 11.48 11.28 3.40
N ILE A 68 10.20 11.66 3.40
CA ILE A 68 9.46 12.00 2.18
C ILE A 68 10.02 13.24 1.48
N ARG A 69 10.70 14.13 2.20
CA ARG A 69 11.27 15.38 1.67
C ARG A 69 12.40 15.13 0.67
N ARG A 70 13.06 13.97 0.71
CA ARG A 70 14.07 13.57 -0.27
C ARG A 70 13.53 13.43 -1.70
N PHE A 71 12.20 13.31 -1.86
CA PHE A 71 11.55 13.24 -3.16
C PHE A 71 10.93 14.60 -3.50
N ALA A 72 11.63 15.40 -4.29
CA ALA A 72 11.16 16.72 -4.72
C ALA A 72 9.88 16.65 -5.57
N HIS A 73 9.65 15.51 -6.25
CA HIS A 73 8.51 15.31 -7.12
C HIS A 73 7.94 13.88 -6.98
N PRO A 74 6.60 13.68 -7.05
CA PRO A 74 5.99 12.35 -6.88
C PRO A 74 6.48 11.29 -7.90
N ARG A 75 6.97 11.71 -9.07
CA ARG A 75 7.59 10.79 -10.04
C ARG A 75 8.85 10.11 -9.50
N GLN A 76 9.66 10.81 -8.70
CA GLN A 76 10.86 10.23 -8.09
C GLN A 76 10.48 9.12 -7.11
N LEU A 77 9.41 9.32 -6.33
CA LEU A 77 8.88 8.28 -5.45
C LEU A 77 8.32 7.11 -6.25
N THR A 78 7.64 7.37 -7.38
CA THR A 78 7.11 6.33 -8.28
C THR A 78 8.23 5.46 -8.86
N SER A 79 9.33 6.08 -9.30
CA SER A 79 10.53 5.39 -9.78
C SER A 79 11.20 4.58 -8.68
N TYR A 80 11.35 5.16 -7.48
CA TYR A 80 11.94 4.50 -6.32
C TYR A 80 11.19 3.21 -5.93
N ILE A 81 9.86 3.20 -6.08
CA ILE A 81 9.02 2.03 -5.79
C ILE A 81 8.92 1.07 -6.99
N GLY A 82 9.35 1.50 -8.18
CA GLY A 82 9.31 0.68 -9.39
C GLY A 82 7.91 0.51 -9.98
N LEU A 83 7.05 1.53 -9.82
CA LEU A 83 5.73 1.63 -10.43
C LEU A 83 5.73 2.40 -11.75
N ASP A 84 6.88 2.84 -12.23
CA ASP A 84 7.00 3.46 -13.54
C ASP A 84 6.74 2.47 -14.66
N VAL A 85 6.19 2.97 -15.76
CA VAL A 85 5.98 2.19 -16.97
C VAL A 85 7.33 2.00 -17.65
N ALA A 86 7.73 0.74 -17.85
CA ALA A 86 8.91 0.42 -18.63
C ALA A 86 8.62 0.70 -20.11
N GLU A 87 9.35 1.64 -20.69
CA GLU A 87 9.35 1.91 -22.13
C GLU A 87 10.58 1.27 -22.76
N TYR A 88 10.36 0.55 -23.85
CA TYR A 88 11.40 0.06 -24.72
C TYR A 88 11.16 0.67 -26.11
N SER A 89 11.82 1.77 -26.39
CA SER A 89 11.79 2.39 -27.71
C SER A 89 13.09 2.10 -28.42
N SER A 90 13.03 1.29 -29.48
CA SER A 90 14.11 1.15 -30.43
C SER A 90 13.54 1.28 -31.86
N GLY A 91 14.12 2.15 -32.67
CA GLY A 91 13.82 2.26 -34.10
C GLY A 91 12.36 2.70 -34.42
N GLY A 92 11.81 3.70 -33.71
CA GLY A 92 10.51 4.30 -34.04
C GLY A 92 9.28 3.51 -33.64
N LYS A 93 9.41 2.35 -32.94
CA LYS A 93 8.31 1.58 -32.42
C LYS A 93 8.27 1.65 -30.87
N GLU A 94 7.34 2.42 -30.32
CA GLU A 94 7.06 2.43 -28.87
C GLU A 94 6.41 1.11 -28.43
N ARG A 95 7.13 0.28 -27.68
CA ARG A 95 6.58 -0.89 -27.01
C ARG A 95 6.46 -0.60 -25.52
N LYS A 96 5.25 -0.22 -25.08
CA LYS A 96 4.95 -0.09 -23.65
C LYS A 96 4.90 -1.47 -23.01
N LYS A 97 5.87 -1.77 -22.15
CA LYS A 97 5.89 -2.95 -21.27
C LYS A 97 5.14 -2.62 -19.97
N GLY A 98 5.07 -3.58 -19.05
CA GLY A 98 4.49 -3.35 -17.71
C GLY A 98 5.32 -2.34 -16.89
N ILE A 99 5.17 -2.37 -15.57
CA ILE A 99 5.98 -1.57 -14.64
C ILE A 99 7.42 -2.09 -14.57
N THR A 100 8.36 -1.22 -14.22
CA THR A 100 9.81 -1.54 -14.14
C THR A 100 10.11 -2.63 -13.12
N LYS A 101 9.40 -2.67 -11.99
CA LYS A 101 9.59 -3.57 -10.84
C LYS A 101 10.97 -3.48 -10.17
N THR A 102 11.81 -2.54 -10.56
CA THR A 102 13.19 -2.37 -10.09
C THR A 102 13.30 -1.69 -8.73
N GLY A 103 12.16 -1.36 -8.09
CA GLY A 103 12.14 -0.64 -6.83
C GLY A 103 11.65 -1.48 -5.65
N ASN A 104 11.25 -0.79 -4.58
CA ASN A 104 10.82 -1.38 -3.32
C ASN A 104 9.60 -2.30 -3.49
N LYS A 105 9.81 -3.61 -3.26
CA LYS A 105 8.77 -4.63 -3.44
C LYS A 105 7.69 -4.52 -2.36
N HIS A 106 8.05 -4.24 -1.12
CA HIS A 106 7.11 -4.23 0.02
C HIS A 106 6.07 -3.12 -0.15
N VAL A 107 6.51 -1.88 -0.38
CA VAL A 107 5.59 -0.75 -0.63
C VAL A 107 4.74 -0.98 -1.88
N ARG A 108 5.33 -1.51 -2.96
CA ARG A 108 4.58 -1.83 -4.18
C ARG A 108 3.47 -2.85 -3.93
N THR A 109 3.73 -3.90 -3.15
CA THR A 109 2.74 -4.93 -2.77
C THR A 109 1.62 -4.29 -1.96
N ILE A 110 1.93 -3.56 -0.88
CA ILE A 110 0.94 -2.87 -0.04
C ILE A 110 0.03 -1.97 -0.88
N LEU A 111 0.60 -1.13 -1.75
CA LEU A 111 -0.18 -0.21 -2.57
C LEU A 111 -1.09 -0.93 -3.58
N THR A 112 -0.62 -2.02 -4.19
CA THR A 112 -1.46 -2.81 -5.11
C THR A 112 -2.58 -3.52 -4.39
N GLU A 113 -2.37 -4.00 -3.20
CA GLU A 113 -3.39 -4.63 -2.35
C GLU A 113 -4.40 -3.60 -1.83
N SER A 114 -3.94 -2.44 -1.38
CA SER A 114 -4.80 -1.32 -0.97
C SER A 114 -5.77 -0.89 -2.08
N CYS A 115 -5.33 -1.00 -3.34
CA CYS A 115 -6.15 -0.71 -4.51
C CYS A 115 -7.09 -1.84 -4.95
N GLN A 116 -7.13 -2.97 -4.24
CA GLN A 116 -7.96 -4.13 -4.62
C GLN A 116 -9.45 -3.81 -4.70
N THR A 117 -9.91 -2.90 -3.88
CA THR A 117 -11.31 -2.47 -3.82
C THR A 117 -11.57 -1.11 -4.51
N ALA A 118 -10.64 -0.62 -5.31
CA ALA A 118 -10.75 0.71 -5.94
C ALA A 118 -11.98 0.86 -6.85
N SER A 119 -12.43 -0.21 -7.51
CA SER A 119 -13.64 -0.21 -8.34
C SER A 119 -14.94 -0.18 -7.55
N ARG A 120 -14.92 -0.47 -6.24
CA ARG A 120 -16.13 -0.40 -5.41
C ARG A 120 -16.49 1.06 -5.12
N PRO A 121 -17.78 1.37 -4.91
CA PRO A 121 -18.21 2.74 -4.59
C PRO A 121 -17.37 3.37 -3.48
N PRO A 122 -17.12 4.69 -3.52
CA PRO A 122 -16.29 5.42 -2.57
C PRO A 122 -17.02 5.69 -1.25
N ILE A 123 -17.46 4.62 -0.57
CA ILE A 123 -18.16 4.68 0.71
C ILE A 123 -17.14 4.56 1.83
N LEU A 124 -17.24 5.45 2.82
CA LEU A 124 -16.39 5.45 4.01
C LEU A 124 -16.85 4.40 5.02
N SER A 125 -15.98 3.45 5.33
CA SER A 125 -16.19 2.49 6.42
C SER A 125 -16.10 3.18 7.79
N LYS A 126 -16.66 2.54 8.83
CA LYS A 126 -16.54 3.04 10.22
C LYS A 126 -15.07 3.24 10.64
N ARG A 127 -14.17 2.35 10.21
CA ARG A 127 -12.72 2.45 10.45
C ARG A 127 -12.14 3.74 9.87
N ILE A 128 -12.39 4.02 8.57
CA ILE A 128 -11.86 5.21 7.90
C ILE A 128 -12.42 6.48 8.53
N LYS A 129 -13.71 6.51 8.89
CA LYS A 129 -14.29 7.65 9.60
C LYS A 129 -13.59 7.94 10.93
N ARG A 130 -13.25 6.89 11.69
CA ARG A 130 -12.46 7.02 12.94
C ARG A 130 -11.05 7.53 12.67
N SER A 131 -10.34 6.96 11.68
CA SER A 131 -8.98 7.38 11.34
C SER A 131 -8.90 8.83 10.83
N ARG A 132 -9.98 9.37 10.30
CA ARG A 132 -10.06 10.76 9.82
C ARG A 132 -10.47 11.75 10.91
N ALA A 133 -11.06 11.27 12.01
CA ALA A 133 -11.45 12.11 13.12
C ALA A 133 -10.22 12.80 13.73
N GLY A 134 -10.26 14.13 13.84
CA GLY A 134 -9.15 14.92 14.37
C GLY A 134 -7.98 15.16 13.40
N GLN A 135 -8.03 14.64 12.17
CA GLN A 135 -7.00 14.93 11.17
C GLN A 135 -7.23 16.28 10.51
N PRO A 136 -6.14 16.98 10.08
CA PRO A 136 -6.26 18.22 9.32
C PRO A 136 -7.14 18.05 8.08
N GLN A 137 -8.07 18.98 7.86
CA GLN A 137 -9.02 18.91 6.74
C GLN A 137 -8.30 18.78 5.39
N ALA A 138 -7.18 19.45 5.19
CA ALA A 138 -6.39 19.35 3.96
C ALA A 138 -5.90 17.92 3.68
N VAL A 139 -5.53 17.15 4.71
CA VAL A 139 -5.15 15.72 4.58
C VAL A 139 -6.37 14.87 4.20
N VAL A 140 -7.50 15.12 4.85
CA VAL A 140 -8.75 14.42 4.55
C VAL A 140 -9.20 14.69 3.11
N ASP A 141 -9.10 15.92 2.64
CA ASP A 141 -9.44 16.31 1.26
C ASP A 141 -8.55 15.61 0.23
N ILE A 142 -7.26 15.44 0.51
CA ILE A 142 -6.33 14.68 -0.33
C ILE A 142 -6.77 13.21 -0.41
N ALA A 143 -7.12 12.60 0.73
CA ALA A 143 -7.56 11.21 0.79
C ALA A 143 -8.91 11.01 0.06
N ASP A 144 -9.82 11.98 0.10
CA ASP A 144 -11.09 11.94 -0.63
C ASP A 144 -10.88 12.11 -2.13
N ARG A 145 -10.04 13.05 -2.55
CA ARG A 145 -9.65 13.20 -3.96
C ARG A 145 -9.04 11.90 -4.49
N CYS A 146 -8.15 11.28 -3.71
CA CYS A 146 -7.55 10.00 -4.02
C CYS A 146 -8.62 8.92 -4.22
N MET A 147 -9.49 8.70 -3.24
CA MET A 147 -10.52 7.67 -3.27
C MET A 147 -11.44 7.83 -4.49
N ASN A 148 -11.93 9.04 -4.76
CA ASN A 148 -12.81 9.34 -5.89
C ASN A 148 -12.09 9.17 -7.24
N ARG A 149 -10.84 9.61 -7.33
CA ARG A 149 -10.02 9.48 -8.54
C ARG A 149 -9.73 8.02 -8.87
N LEU A 150 -9.35 7.23 -7.87
CA LEU A 150 -9.07 5.81 -8.07
C LEU A 150 -10.32 5.03 -8.45
N HIS A 151 -11.47 5.36 -7.85
CA HIS A 151 -12.75 4.75 -8.22
C HIS A 151 -13.08 5.00 -9.70
N LYS A 152 -13.07 6.26 -10.12
CA LYS A 152 -13.35 6.64 -11.53
C LYS A 152 -12.38 5.92 -12.49
N LYS A 153 -11.09 5.87 -12.16
CA LYS A 153 -10.09 5.19 -12.99
C LYS A 153 -10.30 3.68 -13.05
N ALA A 154 -10.48 3.04 -11.89
CA ALA A 154 -10.67 1.60 -11.82
C ALA A 154 -11.93 1.16 -12.56
N THR A 155 -13.05 1.86 -12.38
CA THR A 155 -14.32 1.60 -13.05
C THR A 155 -14.17 1.74 -14.57
N ARG A 156 -13.59 2.85 -15.05
CA ARG A 156 -13.34 3.04 -16.48
C ARG A 156 -12.48 1.93 -17.09
N MET A 157 -11.42 1.52 -16.40
CA MET A 157 -10.54 0.44 -16.86
C MET A 157 -11.24 -0.92 -16.84
N LEU A 158 -12.12 -1.16 -15.85
CA LEU A 158 -12.92 -2.38 -15.76
C LEU A 158 -13.88 -2.50 -16.93
N TYR A 159 -14.64 -1.43 -17.25
CA TYR A 159 -15.51 -1.39 -18.41
C TYR A 159 -14.77 -1.53 -19.74
N ALA A 160 -13.53 -1.06 -19.81
CA ALA A 160 -12.65 -1.27 -20.96
C ALA A 160 -12.01 -2.68 -21.01
N GLY A 161 -12.49 -3.64 -20.21
CA GLY A 161 -12.03 -5.04 -20.21
C GLY A 161 -10.59 -5.24 -19.77
N LYS A 162 -10.00 -4.31 -19.01
CA LYS A 162 -8.61 -4.46 -18.56
C LYS A 162 -8.50 -5.47 -17.42
N HIS A 163 -7.45 -6.29 -17.45
CA HIS A 163 -7.17 -7.29 -16.42
C HIS A 163 -7.05 -6.65 -15.03
N LYS A 164 -7.61 -7.30 -13.99
CA LYS A 164 -7.67 -6.79 -12.60
C LYS A 164 -6.31 -6.33 -12.05
N ASN A 165 -5.24 -7.08 -12.30
CA ASN A 165 -3.90 -6.72 -11.82
C ASN A 165 -3.37 -5.44 -12.49
N LYS A 166 -3.70 -5.22 -13.78
CA LYS A 166 -3.35 -3.98 -14.48
C LYS A 166 -4.09 -2.78 -13.89
N ILE A 167 -5.36 -2.96 -13.50
CA ILE A 167 -6.16 -1.93 -12.85
C ILE A 167 -5.56 -1.57 -11.48
N LYS A 168 -5.29 -2.58 -10.63
CA LYS A 168 -4.67 -2.38 -9.30
C LYS A 168 -3.35 -1.61 -9.40
N THR A 169 -2.46 -2.04 -10.29
CA THR A 169 -1.15 -1.39 -10.49
C THR A 169 -1.29 0.06 -10.97
N ALA A 170 -2.22 0.32 -11.89
CA ALA A 170 -2.47 1.67 -12.39
C ALA A 170 -3.07 2.59 -11.30
N CYS A 171 -3.90 2.05 -10.41
CA CYS A 171 -4.42 2.75 -9.25
C CYS A 171 -3.34 3.00 -8.19
N ALA A 172 -2.50 1.98 -7.90
CA ALA A 172 -1.40 2.08 -6.95
C ALA A 172 -0.41 3.20 -7.33
N ARG A 173 -0.10 3.33 -8.62
CA ARG A 173 0.75 4.41 -9.13
C ARG A 173 0.13 5.80 -8.87
N GLU A 174 -1.17 5.98 -9.07
CA GLU A 174 -1.83 7.25 -8.76
C GLU A 174 -1.94 7.50 -7.26
N MET A 175 -2.28 6.47 -6.48
CA MET A 175 -2.37 6.56 -5.02
C MET A 175 -1.06 7.07 -4.41
N LEU A 176 0.07 6.62 -4.93
CA LEU A 176 1.38 7.05 -4.47
C LEU A 176 1.61 8.55 -4.61
N GLY A 177 1.07 9.17 -5.65
CA GLY A 177 1.13 10.63 -5.82
C GLY A 177 0.37 11.38 -4.72
N PHE A 178 -0.81 10.89 -4.34
CA PHE A 178 -1.59 11.46 -3.23
C PHE A 178 -0.93 11.20 -1.86
N ILE A 179 -0.32 10.04 -1.66
CA ILE A 179 0.46 9.73 -0.46
C ILE A 179 1.63 10.70 -0.33
N TRP A 180 2.37 10.94 -1.42
CA TRP A 180 3.46 11.91 -1.44
C TRP A 180 2.97 13.31 -1.06
N GLU A 181 1.85 13.79 -1.63
CA GLU A 181 1.24 15.08 -1.33
C GLU A 181 0.88 15.18 0.16
N ALA A 182 0.18 14.17 0.70
CA ALA A 182 -0.28 14.15 2.09
C ALA A 182 0.89 14.09 3.09
N LEU A 183 1.90 13.25 2.85
CA LEU A 183 3.07 13.16 3.73
C LEU A 183 3.92 14.43 3.70
N ARG A 184 4.06 15.09 2.55
CA ARG A 184 4.76 16.38 2.47
C ARG A 184 4.03 17.49 3.20
N LEU A 185 2.71 17.48 3.23
CA LEU A 185 1.91 18.42 4.01
C LEU A 185 2.04 18.15 5.52
N ALA A 186 2.26 16.91 5.90
CA ALA A 186 2.41 16.47 7.28
C ALA A 186 3.86 16.58 7.81
N ALA A 187 4.87 16.66 6.96
CA ALA A 187 6.28 16.77 7.36
C ALA A 187 6.63 18.18 7.80
#